data_a3cf6580e2d5781058058b14754c240b
#
_entry.id   a3cf6580e2d5781058058b14754c240b
#
_cell.length_a   1.000
_cell.length_b   1.000
_cell.length_c   1.000
_cell.angle_alpha   90.00
_cell.angle_beta   90.00
_cell.angle_gamma   90.00
#
_symmetry.space_group_name_H-M   'P 1'
#
loop_
_entity.id
_entity.type
_entity.pdbx_description
1 polymer ?
#
loop_
_entity_poly.entity_id
_entity_poly.type
_entity_poly.pdbx_seq_one_letter_code
_entity_poly.pdbx_strand_id
1 'polypeptide(L)'
;MNVTFYGVRGSCPCSGDRYRRYGGNTSCLVIDIEGDDPLIVDLGTGLRALGDVLHKEVRALGTPMHATALLTHLHFDHILGIPFFGPLHDPGARLTVHGPPQPKGSLKDALHAAVQPPVFPIHMEQFRGELITVDTEDEDFSVGQAKVMARHIPHSGPTLGYRIEAEGRSVAYMSDHQAPLDRRTIPDAVLELSAGVDLLVHDGQYTDDEFAAKADWGHSTAAYAVHVAAEAGAKRLLLSHHDPSHTDRELDRILNAARRLPEAKLVQDVSSAHEAQTIDLGTA
;
A
#
# COMPACT_ATOMS: atom_id res chain seq x y z
N MET A 1 15.61 0.12 8.61
CA MET A 1 14.29 0.37 7.99
C MET A 1 13.41 -0.87 8.13
N ASN A 2 12.20 -0.72 8.72
CA ASN A 2 11.23 -1.80 8.90
C ASN A 2 9.96 -1.53 8.11
N VAL A 3 9.34 -2.57 7.56
CA VAL A 3 8.06 -2.50 6.84
C VAL A 3 7.05 -3.39 7.56
N THR A 4 6.00 -2.80 8.14
CA THR A 4 4.98 -3.52 8.91
C THR A 4 3.62 -3.40 8.23
N PHE A 5 2.94 -4.53 8.03
CA PHE A 5 1.65 -4.61 7.34
C PHE A 5 0.49 -4.62 8.32
N TYR A 6 -0.48 -3.73 8.13
CA TYR A 6 -1.73 -3.62 8.90
C TYR A 6 -2.96 -4.01 8.09
N GLY A 7 -2.83 -4.06 6.77
CA GLY A 7 -3.85 -4.52 5.84
C GLY A 7 -3.24 -4.94 4.51
N VAL A 8 -3.74 -6.04 3.95
CA VAL A 8 -3.19 -6.71 2.76
C VAL A 8 -4.26 -7.14 1.76
N ARG A 9 -5.54 -6.89 2.07
CA ARG A 9 -6.67 -7.23 1.18
C ARG A 9 -6.94 -6.13 0.19
N GLY A 10 -7.35 -6.53 -1.02
CA GLY A 10 -7.88 -5.66 -2.04
C GLY A 10 -9.39 -5.56 -2.02
N SER A 11 -9.92 -4.52 -2.62
CA SER A 11 -11.31 -4.25 -2.93
C SER A 11 -12.25 -4.13 -1.72
N CYS A 12 -12.21 -5.05 -0.75
CA CYS A 12 -13.03 -4.93 0.46
C CYS A 12 -12.47 -5.78 1.62
N PRO A 13 -12.75 -5.39 2.87
CA PRO A 13 -12.29 -6.15 4.03
C PRO A 13 -13.00 -7.51 4.14
N CYS A 14 -12.29 -8.49 4.70
CA CYS A 14 -12.77 -9.85 4.91
C CYS A 14 -12.85 -10.19 6.41
N SER A 15 -13.72 -11.11 6.77
CA SER A 15 -13.84 -11.60 8.16
C SER A 15 -14.05 -13.12 8.20
N GLY A 16 -13.73 -13.72 9.34
CA GLY A 16 -13.92 -15.13 9.59
C GLY A 16 -12.63 -15.96 9.54
N ASP A 17 -12.71 -17.19 10.07
CA ASP A 17 -11.54 -18.04 10.33
C ASP A 17 -10.71 -18.38 9.09
N ARG A 18 -11.34 -18.39 7.92
CA ARG A 18 -10.68 -18.71 6.63
C ARG A 18 -9.73 -17.61 6.12
N TYR A 19 -9.71 -16.43 6.75
CA TYR A 19 -8.86 -15.30 6.40
C TYR A 19 -7.86 -14.93 7.51
N ARG A 20 -7.80 -15.73 8.57
CA ARG A 20 -7.14 -15.37 9.83
C ARG A 20 -5.62 -15.25 9.73
N ARG A 21 -4.99 -16.04 8.87
CA ARG A 21 -3.52 -16.07 8.76
C ARG A 21 -2.97 -14.90 7.95
N TYR A 22 -3.61 -14.60 6.84
CA TYR A 22 -3.19 -13.46 6.01
C TYR A 22 -3.81 -12.13 6.50
N GLY A 23 -4.96 -12.19 7.15
CA GLY A 23 -5.67 -11.02 7.61
C GLY A 23 -6.82 -10.63 6.70
N GLY A 24 -7.66 -9.72 7.16
CA GLY A 24 -8.88 -9.28 6.49
C GLY A 24 -8.98 -7.78 6.25
N ASN A 25 -8.04 -6.97 6.74
CA ASN A 25 -8.04 -5.53 6.52
C ASN A 25 -7.50 -5.17 5.13
N THR A 26 -8.03 -4.07 4.58
CA THR A 26 -7.56 -3.51 3.31
C THR A 26 -6.31 -2.67 3.47
N SER A 27 -5.70 -2.35 2.35
CA SER A 27 -4.33 -1.84 2.17
C SER A 27 -3.89 -0.78 3.19
N CYS A 28 -2.91 -1.14 4.02
CA CYS A 28 -2.22 -0.23 4.91
C CYS A 28 -0.91 -0.87 5.37
N LEU A 29 0.19 -0.18 5.17
CA LEU A 29 1.46 -0.55 5.77
C LEU A 29 2.17 0.68 6.34
N VAL A 30 3.13 0.47 7.22
CA VAL A 30 4.00 1.53 7.73
C VAL A 30 5.46 1.18 7.45
N ILE A 31 6.22 2.19 7.09
CA ILE A 31 7.67 2.14 6.95
C ILE A 31 8.25 2.93 8.10
N ASP A 32 8.94 2.23 9.01
CA ASP A 32 9.62 2.82 10.16
C ASP A 32 11.07 3.09 9.79
N ILE A 33 11.47 4.36 9.88
CA ILE A 33 12.82 4.86 9.64
C ILE A 33 13.32 5.46 10.96
N GLU A 34 14.54 5.10 11.36
CA GLU A 34 15.06 5.52 12.66
C GLU A 34 15.13 7.06 12.77
N GLY A 35 14.47 7.61 13.77
CA GLY A 35 14.45 9.05 14.04
C GLY A 35 13.44 9.88 13.25
N ASP A 36 12.64 9.24 12.37
CA ASP A 36 11.56 9.90 11.62
C ASP A 36 10.18 9.57 12.19
N ASP A 37 9.20 10.41 11.85
CA ASP A 37 7.78 10.10 12.06
C ASP A 37 7.34 8.92 11.14
N PRO A 38 6.30 8.16 11.52
CA PRO A 38 5.81 7.03 10.71
C PRO A 38 5.47 7.44 9.28
N LEU A 39 5.99 6.69 8.29
CA LEU A 39 5.62 6.82 6.89
C LEU A 39 4.62 5.72 6.53
N ILE A 40 3.36 6.10 6.35
CA ILE A 40 2.26 5.18 6.07
C ILE A 40 2.09 5.06 4.55
N VAL A 41 1.78 3.88 4.05
CA VAL A 41 1.37 3.71 2.65
C VAL A 41 -0.02 3.09 2.62
N ASP A 42 -0.94 3.79 1.99
CA ASP A 42 -2.38 3.59 1.95
C ASP A 42 -3.10 3.65 3.30
N LEU A 43 -4.37 4.03 3.25
CA LEU A 43 -5.21 4.41 4.38
C LEU A 43 -6.49 3.54 4.45
N GLY A 44 -6.39 2.26 4.02
CA GLY A 44 -7.47 1.30 4.10
C GLY A 44 -7.84 0.91 5.54
N THR A 45 -8.64 -0.12 5.71
CA THR A 45 -9.15 -0.49 7.05
C THR A 45 -8.06 -0.89 8.04
N GLY A 46 -6.87 -1.30 7.54
CA GLY A 46 -5.68 -1.55 8.37
C GLY A 46 -5.23 -0.33 9.18
N LEU A 47 -5.50 0.88 8.68
CA LEU A 47 -5.17 2.14 9.35
C LEU A 47 -5.76 2.24 10.76
N ARG A 48 -6.95 1.66 11.00
CA ARG A 48 -7.55 1.63 12.34
C ARG A 48 -6.67 0.87 13.33
N ALA A 49 -6.14 -0.29 12.92
CA ALA A 49 -5.27 -1.10 13.78
C ALA A 49 -3.92 -0.40 14.04
N LEU A 50 -3.35 0.24 13.03
CA LEU A 50 -2.16 1.09 13.18
C LEU A 50 -2.46 2.25 14.16
N GLY A 51 -3.63 2.87 14.07
CA GLY A 51 -4.06 3.93 14.99
C GLY A 51 -4.06 3.49 16.46
N ASP A 52 -4.47 2.25 16.74
CA ASP A 52 -4.44 1.69 18.10
C ASP A 52 -2.99 1.53 18.64
N VAL A 53 -2.02 1.28 17.76
CA VAL A 53 -0.59 1.20 18.11
C VAL A 53 -0.04 2.61 18.38
N LEU A 54 -0.20 3.52 17.43
CA LEU A 54 0.28 4.90 17.54
C LEU A 54 -0.33 5.66 18.73
N HIS A 55 -1.60 5.42 19.05
CA HIS A 55 -2.23 5.99 20.27
C HIS A 55 -1.54 5.55 21.56
N LYS A 56 -1.07 4.31 21.65
CA LYS A 56 -0.34 3.83 22.83
C LYS A 56 1.02 4.52 22.93
N GLU A 57 1.71 4.69 21.82
CA GLU A 57 3.01 5.36 21.76
C GLU A 57 2.90 6.84 22.12
N VAL A 58 1.93 7.56 21.54
CA VAL A 58 1.61 8.96 21.84
C VAL A 58 1.35 9.16 23.33
N ARG A 59 0.57 8.28 23.94
CA ARG A 59 0.29 8.33 25.40
C ARG A 59 1.53 8.06 26.24
N ALA A 60 2.41 7.18 25.79
CA ALA A 60 3.66 6.88 26.49
C ALA A 60 4.66 8.01 26.41
N LEU A 61 4.73 8.70 25.26
CA LEU A 61 5.67 9.81 25.01
C LEU A 61 5.12 11.17 25.44
N GLY A 62 3.80 11.33 25.54
CA GLY A 62 3.14 12.59 25.87
C GLY A 62 3.22 13.64 24.76
N THR A 63 3.49 13.23 23.53
CA THR A 63 3.58 14.10 22.34
C THR A 63 2.46 13.79 21.35
N PRO A 64 1.90 14.78 20.64
CA PRO A 64 0.91 14.50 19.59
C PRO A 64 1.49 13.61 18.48
N MET A 65 0.63 12.81 17.83
CA MET A 65 1.00 12.00 16.67
C MET A 65 1.26 12.89 15.45
N HIS A 66 2.42 12.71 14.84
CA HIS A 66 2.70 13.21 13.50
C HIS A 66 3.00 12.03 12.61
N ALA A 67 2.49 12.03 11.39
CA ALA A 67 2.76 11.00 10.38
C ALA A 67 2.61 11.57 8.96
N THR A 68 3.25 10.94 8.00
CA THR A 68 3.03 11.19 6.57
C THR A 68 2.47 9.93 5.92
N ALA A 69 1.49 10.10 5.05
CA ALA A 69 0.92 9.01 4.27
C ALA A 69 1.16 9.22 2.77
N LEU A 70 1.52 8.16 2.08
CA LEU A 70 1.59 8.06 0.63
C LEU A 70 0.36 7.28 0.16
N LEU A 71 -0.62 7.97 -0.38
CA LEU A 71 -1.85 7.36 -0.88
C LEU A 71 -1.69 7.02 -2.36
N THR A 72 -1.87 5.75 -2.71
CA THR A 72 -1.77 5.32 -4.11
C THR A 72 -2.89 5.87 -4.97
N HIS A 73 -4.13 5.77 -4.51
CA HIS A 73 -5.33 6.24 -5.20
C HIS A 73 -6.54 6.29 -4.26
N LEU A 74 -7.72 6.65 -4.81
CA LEU A 74 -8.91 6.99 -4.02
C LEU A 74 -9.99 5.90 -3.99
N HIS A 75 -9.70 4.65 -4.33
CA HIS A 75 -10.68 3.59 -4.12
C HIS A 75 -10.92 3.37 -2.62
N PHE A 76 -12.13 2.91 -2.27
CA PHE A 76 -12.56 2.82 -0.86
C PHE A 76 -11.63 1.97 0.01
N ASP A 77 -11.12 0.90 -0.51
CA ASP A 77 -10.20 0.01 0.21
C ASP A 77 -8.84 0.64 0.53
N HIS A 78 -8.52 1.79 -0.05
CA HIS A 78 -7.33 2.60 0.26
C HIS A 78 -7.61 3.84 1.12
N ILE A 79 -8.86 4.21 1.36
CA ILE A 79 -9.20 5.44 2.13
C ILE A 79 -10.18 5.19 3.29
N LEU A 80 -10.82 4.03 3.35
CA LEU A 80 -11.89 3.73 4.30
C LEU A 80 -11.44 3.80 5.78
N GLY A 81 -10.16 3.67 6.05
CA GLY A 81 -9.61 3.77 7.41
C GLY A 81 -9.55 5.19 7.98
N ILE A 82 -9.53 6.22 7.12
CA ILE A 82 -9.32 7.62 7.53
C ILE A 82 -10.26 8.05 8.66
N PRO A 83 -11.60 7.90 8.56
CA PRO A 83 -12.51 8.35 9.60
C PRO A 83 -12.41 7.54 10.90
N PHE A 84 -11.75 6.40 10.87
CA PHE A 84 -11.54 5.51 12.03
C PHE A 84 -10.11 5.55 12.58
N PHE A 85 -9.27 6.44 12.07
CA PHE A 85 -7.91 6.63 12.54
C PHE A 85 -7.92 7.44 13.83
N GLY A 86 -7.91 6.73 14.95
CA GLY A 86 -8.04 7.31 16.29
C GLY A 86 -7.18 8.54 16.56
N PRO A 87 -5.88 8.54 16.20
CA PRO A 87 -5.01 9.70 16.44
C PRO A 87 -5.52 11.02 15.86
N LEU A 88 -6.23 11.03 14.72
CA LEU A 88 -6.81 12.26 14.15
C LEU A 88 -7.96 12.86 14.99
N HIS A 89 -8.44 12.15 16.00
CA HIS A 89 -9.43 12.69 16.94
C HIS A 89 -8.78 13.36 18.15
N ASP A 90 -7.46 13.38 18.26
CA ASP A 90 -6.72 14.07 19.32
C ASP A 90 -6.21 15.45 18.86
N PRO A 91 -6.28 16.48 19.73
CA PRO A 91 -5.74 17.80 19.42
C PRO A 91 -4.23 17.75 19.20
N GLY A 92 -3.76 18.50 18.21
CA GLY A 92 -2.33 18.58 17.88
C GLY A 92 -1.81 17.41 17.02
N ALA A 93 -2.58 16.36 16.81
CA ALA A 93 -2.23 15.31 15.84
C ALA A 93 -2.18 15.89 14.42
N ARG A 94 -1.25 15.38 13.60
CA ARG A 94 -1.09 15.79 12.22
C ARG A 94 -0.84 14.58 11.32
N LEU A 95 -1.63 14.48 10.26
CA LEU A 95 -1.43 13.52 9.15
C LEU A 95 -1.29 14.31 7.84
N THR A 96 -0.11 14.23 7.22
CA THR A 96 0.10 14.76 5.86
C THR A 96 -0.11 13.63 4.86
N VAL A 97 -1.01 13.82 3.89
CA VAL A 97 -1.34 12.82 2.88
C VAL A 97 -0.90 13.31 1.51
N HIS A 98 0.08 12.65 0.93
CA HIS A 98 0.48 12.79 -0.48
C HIS A 98 -0.34 11.82 -1.32
N GLY A 99 -0.85 12.25 -2.47
CA GLY A 99 -1.60 11.37 -3.36
C GLY A 99 -2.08 12.07 -4.62
N PRO A 100 -2.59 11.32 -5.61
CA PRO A 100 -2.91 11.89 -6.91
C PRO A 100 -4.13 12.81 -6.86
N PRO A 101 -4.05 14.00 -7.50
CA PRO A 101 -5.23 14.80 -7.76
C PRO A 101 -6.16 14.04 -8.72
N GLN A 102 -7.43 14.43 -8.73
CA GLN A 102 -8.42 13.83 -9.61
C GLN A 102 -8.61 14.70 -10.88
N PRO A 103 -9.11 14.15 -11.99
CA PRO A 103 -9.37 14.92 -13.22
C PRO A 103 -10.27 16.13 -13.01
N LYS A 104 -11.05 16.15 -11.91
CA LYS A 104 -11.93 17.25 -11.53
C LYS A 104 -11.78 17.54 -10.04
N GLY A 105 -10.70 18.20 -9.66
CA GLY A 105 -10.47 18.64 -8.29
C GLY A 105 -9.19 18.09 -7.67
N SER A 106 -8.86 18.60 -6.50
CA SER A 106 -7.68 18.20 -5.72
C SER A 106 -7.91 16.88 -4.98
N LEU A 107 -6.83 16.29 -4.47
CA LEU A 107 -6.89 15.20 -3.49
C LEU A 107 -7.78 15.58 -2.30
N LYS A 108 -7.65 16.84 -1.83
CA LYS A 108 -8.46 17.38 -0.74
C LYS A 108 -9.96 17.28 -1.04
N ASP A 109 -10.38 17.77 -2.21
CA ASP A 109 -11.80 17.78 -2.57
C ASP A 109 -12.38 16.37 -2.61
N ALA A 110 -11.60 15.40 -3.14
CA ALA A 110 -12.01 14.02 -3.24
C ALA A 110 -12.12 13.33 -1.86
N LEU A 111 -11.15 13.52 -0.97
CA LEU A 111 -11.21 12.98 0.39
C LEU A 111 -12.36 13.60 1.20
N HIS A 112 -12.59 14.90 1.09
CA HIS A 112 -13.72 15.57 1.73
C HIS A 112 -15.07 15.07 1.21
N ALA A 113 -15.18 14.77 -0.08
CA ALA A 113 -16.38 14.16 -0.66
C ALA A 113 -16.65 12.74 -0.12
N ALA A 114 -15.59 11.99 0.16
CA ALA A 114 -15.69 10.62 0.71
C ALA A 114 -16.07 10.61 2.21
N VAL A 115 -15.68 11.64 2.98
CA VAL A 115 -15.89 11.70 4.44
C VAL A 115 -16.76 12.89 4.80
N GLN A 116 -18.06 12.77 4.53
CA GLN A 116 -19.09 13.77 4.86
C GLN A 116 -20.48 13.15 4.89
N PRO A 117 -21.47 13.82 5.50
CA PRO A 117 -22.87 13.40 5.40
C PRO A 117 -23.36 13.36 3.94
N PRO A 118 -24.20 12.39 3.56
CA PRO A 118 -24.79 11.34 4.42
C PRO A 118 -23.92 10.08 4.55
N VAL A 119 -22.76 10.00 3.91
CA VAL A 119 -21.89 8.80 3.88
C VAL A 119 -21.22 8.59 5.23
N PHE A 120 -20.78 9.67 5.87
CA PHE A 120 -20.20 9.68 7.22
C PHE A 120 -20.89 10.76 8.07
N PRO A 121 -21.04 10.58 9.41
CA PRO A 121 -21.88 11.48 10.23
C PRO A 121 -21.31 12.88 10.42
N ILE A 122 -20.01 13.09 10.23
CA ILE A 122 -19.33 14.37 10.35
C ILE A 122 -18.49 14.68 9.12
N HIS A 123 -18.19 15.94 8.90
CA HIS A 123 -17.23 16.39 7.90
C HIS A 123 -15.78 16.19 8.39
N MET A 124 -14.86 15.98 7.46
CA MET A 124 -13.45 15.78 7.76
C MET A 124 -12.83 16.98 8.53
N GLU A 125 -13.29 18.20 8.27
CA GLU A 125 -12.86 19.41 8.98
C GLU A 125 -13.25 19.43 10.46
N GLN A 126 -14.11 18.52 10.89
CA GLN A 126 -14.51 18.38 12.30
C GLN A 126 -13.58 17.43 13.08
N PHE A 127 -12.59 16.85 12.45
CA PHE A 127 -11.53 16.15 13.16
C PHE A 127 -10.75 17.15 14.02
N ARG A 128 -10.30 16.71 15.21
CA ARG A 128 -9.57 17.59 16.14
C ARG A 128 -8.08 17.70 15.79
N GLY A 129 -7.54 16.68 15.12
CA GLY A 129 -6.23 16.68 14.50
C GLY A 129 -6.30 17.31 13.11
N GLU A 130 -5.16 17.65 12.57
CA GLU A 130 -5.00 18.26 11.26
C GLU A 130 -4.74 17.19 10.19
N LEU A 131 -5.55 17.17 9.13
CA LEU A 131 -5.28 16.39 7.93
C LEU A 131 -4.88 17.37 6.83
N ILE A 132 -3.61 17.29 6.39
CA ILE A 132 -3.05 18.09 5.31
C ILE A 132 -2.97 17.22 4.06
N THR A 133 -3.38 17.74 2.91
CA THR A 133 -3.28 17.02 1.64
C THR A 133 -2.27 17.70 0.72
N VAL A 134 -1.50 16.92 0.02
CA VAL A 134 -0.54 17.35 -1.00
C VAL A 134 -0.85 16.61 -2.28
N ASP A 135 -1.28 17.36 -3.31
CA ASP A 135 -1.45 16.79 -4.64
C ASP A 135 -0.07 16.37 -5.18
N THR A 136 0.07 15.09 -5.53
CA THR A 136 1.32 14.47 -5.96
C THR A 136 1.08 13.76 -7.29
N GLU A 137 1.99 13.95 -8.23
CA GLU A 137 1.99 13.33 -9.54
C GLU A 137 3.33 12.62 -9.78
N ASP A 138 3.83 12.57 -11.02
CA ASP A 138 5.15 12.02 -11.34
C ASP A 138 6.24 12.98 -10.83
N GLU A 139 6.71 12.73 -9.61
CA GLU A 139 7.72 13.58 -8.97
C GLU A 139 8.60 12.83 -7.97
N ASP A 140 9.73 13.43 -7.64
CA ASP A 140 10.63 12.99 -6.58
C ASP A 140 10.62 14.03 -5.46
N PHE A 141 10.43 13.57 -4.22
CA PHE A 141 10.40 14.43 -3.05
C PHE A 141 11.01 13.73 -1.82
N SER A 142 11.06 14.42 -0.69
CA SER A 142 11.55 13.83 0.56
C SER A 142 10.50 13.92 1.66
N VAL A 143 10.46 12.88 2.51
CA VAL A 143 9.69 12.84 3.75
C VAL A 143 10.66 12.45 4.86
N GLY A 144 10.97 13.38 5.77
CA GLY A 144 12.03 13.17 6.73
C GLY A 144 13.36 12.82 6.03
N GLN A 145 13.95 11.70 6.39
CA GLN A 145 15.17 11.18 5.76
C GLN A 145 14.91 10.33 4.51
N ALA A 146 13.64 9.95 4.27
CA ALA A 146 13.27 9.15 3.11
C ALA A 146 13.28 9.99 1.82
N LYS A 147 13.86 9.42 0.76
CA LYS A 147 13.63 9.87 -0.62
C LYS A 147 12.47 9.07 -1.18
N VAL A 148 11.49 9.76 -1.72
CA VAL A 148 10.30 9.17 -2.32
C VAL A 148 10.25 9.52 -3.79
N MET A 149 10.10 8.50 -4.63
CA MET A 149 9.80 8.64 -6.05
C MET A 149 8.35 8.18 -6.25
N ALA A 150 7.52 9.03 -6.82
CA ALA A 150 6.13 8.75 -7.19
C ALA A 150 6.01 8.71 -8.71
N ARG A 151 5.35 7.69 -9.25
CA ARG A 151 5.06 7.57 -10.70
C ARG A 151 3.66 7.02 -10.91
N HIS A 152 2.99 7.52 -11.93
CA HIS A 152 1.72 6.94 -12.36
C HIS A 152 1.93 5.52 -12.90
N ILE A 153 1.12 4.61 -12.42
CA ILE A 153 1.07 3.22 -12.87
C ILE A 153 -0.29 2.89 -13.47
N PRO A 154 -0.39 1.93 -14.40
CA PRO A 154 -1.66 1.54 -15.00
C PRO A 154 -2.68 1.03 -13.99
N HIS A 155 -3.84 1.67 -13.95
CA HIS A 155 -5.02 1.28 -13.16
C HIS A 155 -6.27 2.02 -13.65
N SER A 156 -7.44 1.76 -13.06
CA SER A 156 -8.65 2.53 -13.33
C SER A 156 -8.66 3.83 -12.51
N GLY A 157 -8.27 4.94 -13.13
CA GLY A 157 -8.12 6.26 -12.51
C GLY A 157 -6.66 6.62 -12.18
N PRO A 158 -6.42 7.86 -11.72
CA PRO A 158 -5.08 8.29 -11.31
C PRO A 158 -4.55 7.44 -10.16
N THR A 159 -3.46 6.73 -10.38
CA THR A 159 -2.88 5.80 -9.40
C THR A 159 -1.37 5.93 -9.40
N LEU A 160 -0.78 6.09 -8.22
CA LEU A 160 0.66 6.19 -8.02
C LEU A 160 1.25 4.90 -7.46
N GLY A 161 2.36 4.47 -8.02
CA GLY A 161 3.32 3.61 -7.35
C GLY A 161 4.36 4.47 -6.65
N TYR A 162 4.96 3.93 -5.60
CA TYR A 162 5.98 4.61 -4.81
C TYR A 162 7.24 3.78 -4.68
N ARG A 163 8.41 4.44 -4.82
CA ARG A 163 9.69 3.92 -4.38
C ARG A 163 10.18 4.78 -3.22
N ILE A 164 10.54 4.14 -2.11
CA ILE A 164 11.00 4.78 -0.88
C ILE A 164 12.42 4.31 -0.58
N GLU A 165 13.34 5.24 -0.41
CA GLU A 165 14.75 4.97 -0.09
C GLU A 165 15.16 5.66 1.20
N ALA A 166 15.62 4.91 2.18
CA ALA A 166 16.17 5.39 3.44
C ALA A 166 17.15 4.38 4.02
N GLU A 167 18.11 4.82 4.84
CA GLU A 167 19.08 3.97 5.54
C GLU A 167 19.86 3.01 4.61
N GLY A 168 20.06 3.42 3.34
CA GLY A 168 20.71 2.58 2.31
C GLY A 168 19.85 1.39 1.86
N ARG A 169 18.55 1.40 2.12
CA ARG A 169 17.55 0.41 1.72
C ARG A 169 16.47 1.00 0.85
N SER A 170 15.79 0.15 0.09
CA SER A 170 14.76 0.58 -0.84
C SER A 170 13.56 -0.36 -0.84
N VAL A 171 12.37 0.24 -0.86
CA VAL A 171 11.08 -0.43 -0.98
C VAL A 171 10.33 0.15 -2.17
N ALA A 172 9.77 -0.68 -3.03
CA ALA A 172 8.76 -0.25 -4.01
C ALA A 172 7.40 -0.82 -3.62
N TYR A 173 6.37 0.01 -3.69
CA TYR A 173 5.00 -0.36 -3.42
C TYR A 173 4.13 -0.06 -4.63
N MET A 174 3.55 -1.09 -5.22
CA MET A 174 2.69 -1.03 -6.39
C MET A 174 1.45 -1.89 -6.17
N SER A 175 0.57 -1.40 -5.30
CA SER A 175 -0.79 -1.92 -5.19
C SER A 175 -1.60 -1.47 -6.40
N ASP A 176 -2.58 -2.26 -6.83
CA ASP A 176 -3.49 -1.89 -7.92
C ASP A 176 -2.76 -1.54 -9.23
N HIS A 177 -1.76 -2.33 -9.54
CA HIS A 177 -1.08 -2.27 -10.83
C HIS A 177 -1.76 -3.21 -11.82
N GLN A 178 -2.38 -2.65 -12.85
CA GLN A 178 -3.02 -3.44 -13.90
C GLN A 178 -1.99 -4.04 -14.85
N ALA A 179 -1.89 -5.37 -14.86
CA ALA A 179 -1.08 -6.07 -15.83
C ALA A 179 -1.62 -5.86 -17.26
N PRO A 180 -0.75 -5.71 -18.27
CA PRO A 180 -1.18 -5.69 -19.66
C PRO A 180 -1.72 -7.06 -20.11
N LEU A 181 -2.51 -7.07 -21.18
CA LEU A 181 -3.14 -8.31 -21.67
C LEU A 181 -2.12 -9.40 -22.08
N ASP A 182 -0.96 -9.00 -22.56
CA ASP A 182 0.13 -9.94 -22.90
C ASP A 182 0.87 -10.48 -21.67
N ARG A 183 0.70 -9.83 -20.50
CA ARG A 183 1.34 -10.16 -19.22
C ARG A 183 2.86 -10.32 -19.31
N ARG A 184 3.49 -9.56 -20.21
CA ARG A 184 4.94 -9.56 -20.48
C ARG A 184 5.52 -8.18 -20.59
N THR A 185 4.81 -7.26 -21.25
CA THR A 185 5.22 -5.86 -21.32
C THR A 185 5.16 -5.25 -19.93
N ILE A 186 6.24 -4.60 -19.51
CA ILE A 186 6.30 -3.88 -18.23
C ILE A 186 6.40 -2.40 -18.53
N PRO A 187 5.50 -1.55 -18.02
CA PRO A 187 5.59 -0.10 -18.21
C PRO A 187 6.91 0.47 -17.65
N ASP A 188 7.48 1.47 -18.32
CA ASP A 188 8.75 2.07 -17.90
C ASP A 188 8.72 2.60 -16.46
N ALA A 189 7.62 3.24 -16.05
CA ALA A 189 7.42 3.72 -14.68
C ALA A 189 7.50 2.59 -13.64
N VAL A 190 6.94 1.41 -13.96
CA VAL A 190 6.97 0.24 -13.08
C VAL A 190 8.39 -0.33 -12.96
N LEU A 191 9.13 -0.37 -14.07
CA LEU A 191 10.54 -0.76 -14.05
C LEU A 191 11.39 0.25 -13.28
N GLU A 192 11.17 1.56 -13.48
CA GLU A 192 11.88 2.62 -12.76
C GLU A 192 11.70 2.49 -11.25
N LEU A 193 10.45 2.33 -10.78
CA LEU A 193 10.13 2.18 -9.37
C LEU A 193 10.75 0.92 -8.76
N SER A 194 10.72 -0.20 -9.49
CA SER A 194 11.13 -1.52 -8.97
C SER A 194 12.59 -1.87 -9.18
N ALA A 195 13.36 -1.06 -9.93
CA ALA A 195 14.74 -1.36 -10.30
C ALA A 195 15.64 -1.62 -9.08
N GLY A 196 16.07 -2.87 -8.90
CA GLY A 196 17.05 -3.30 -7.90
C GLY A 196 16.63 -3.08 -6.44
N VAL A 197 15.35 -2.89 -6.13
CA VAL A 197 14.89 -2.65 -4.76
C VAL A 197 15.15 -3.83 -3.83
N ASP A 198 15.34 -3.54 -2.53
CA ASP A 198 15.47 -4.57 -1.50
C ASP A 198 14.15 -5.32 -1.29
N LEU A 199 13.02 -4.63 -1.44
CA LEU A 199 11.67 -5.18 -1.30
C LEU A 199 10.72 -4.56 -2.34
N LEU A 200 10.12 -5.41 -3.16
CA LEU A 200 9.00 -5.08 -4.01
C LEU A 200 7.70 -5.62 -3.39
N VAL A 201 6.78 -4.74 -3.02
CA VAL A 201 5.40 -5.08 -2.66
C VAL A 201 4.53 -4.82 -3.88
N HIS A 202 3.92 -5.86 -4.43
CA HIS A 202 3.22 -5.77 -5.71
C HIS A 202 1.84 -6.43 -5.65
N ASP A 203 0.90 -5.89 -6.43
CA ASP A 203 -0.40 -6.50 -6.67
C ASP A 203 -0.25 -7.93 -7.19
N GLY A 204 -0.92 -8.84 -6.53
CA GLY A 204 -0.97 -10.26 -6.89
C GLY A 204 -2.39 -10.80 -6.72
N GLN A 205 -3.38 -9.98 -7.04
CA GLN A 205 -4.79 -10.24 -6.72
C GLN A 205 -5.32 -11.47 -7.42
N TYR A 206 -4.94 -11.71 -8.69
CA TYR A 206 -5.54 -12.76 -9.51
C TYR A 206 -4.61 -13.92 -9.80
N THR A 207 -5.23 -15.07 -10.04
CA THR A 207 -4.63 -16.16 -10.81
C THR A 207 -4.70 -15.86 -12.31
N ASP A 208 -3.94 -16.58 -13.13
CA ASP A 208 -4.00 -16.43 -14.59
C ASP A 208 -5.38 -16.76 -15.19
N ASP A 209 -6.10 -17.72 -14.59
CA ASP A 209 -7.44 -18.10 -15.02
C ASP A 209 -8.46 -16.98 -14.70
N GLU A 210 -8.37 -16.37 -13.53
CA GLU A 210 -9.24 -15.27 -13.13
C GLU A 210 -8.98 -14.01 -13.95
N PHE A 211 -7.72 -13.73 -14.26
CA PHE A 211 -7.32 -12.57 -15.05
C PHE A 211 -7.98 -12.55 -16.43
N ALA A 212 -8.15 -13.71 -17.06
CA ALA A 212 -8.80 -13.79 -18.37
C ALA A 212 -10.23 -13.20 -18.39
N ALA A 213 -10.95 -13.26 -17.26
CA ALA A 213 -12.30 -12.72 -17.11
C ALA A 213 -12.33 -11.31 -16.48
N LYS A 214 -11.20 -10.83 -15.93
CA LYS A 214 -11.10 -9.60 -15.14
C LYS A 214 -9.95 -8.68 -15.60
N ALA A 215 -9.49 -8.84 -16.84
CA ALA A 215 -8.29 -8.18 -17.35
C ALA A 215 -8.37 -6.62 -17.39
N ASP A 216 -9.57 -6.07 -17.29
CA ASP A 216 -9.87 -4.63 -17.25
C ASP A 216 -10.25 -4.12 -15.85
N TRP A 217 -10.08 -4.96 -14.82
CA TRP A 217 -10.46 -4.60 -13.44
C TRP A 217 -9.34 -3.88 -12.65
N GLY A 218 -8.19 -3.64 -13.27
CA GLY A 218 -7.15 -2.80 -12.68
C GLY A 218 -6.08 -3.55 -11.85
N HIS A 219 -5.98 -4.90 -11.98
CA HIS A 219 -5.09 -5.69 -11.13
C HIS A 219 -4.15 -6.60 -11.91
N SER A 220 -3.21 -7.20 -11.19
CA SER A 220 -2.20 -8.13 -11.71
C SER A 220 -2.43 -9.57 -11.27
N THR A 221 -1.71 -10.48 -11.95
CA THR A 221 -1.57 -11.84 -11.48
C THR A 221 -0.29 -12.02 -10.66
N ALA A 222 -0.30 -13.01 -9.76
CA ALA A 222 0.90 -13.38 -9.03
C ALA A 222 2.07 -13.75 -9.96
N ALA A 223 1.78 -14.35 -11.12
CA ALA A 223 2.78 -14.68 -12.14
C ALA A 223 3.40 -13.42 -12.77
N TYR A 224 2.58 -12.42 -13.08
CA TYR A 224 3.09 -11.16 -13.61
C TYR A 224 3.93 -10.38 -12.57
N ALA A 225 3.53 -10.38 -11.30
CA ALA A 225 4.33 -9.79 -10.23
C ALA A 225 5.73 -10.43 -10.12
N VAL A 226 5.82 -11.77 -10.27
CA VAL A 226 7.11 -12.48 -10.33
C VAL A 226 7.93 -12.05 -11.55
N HIS A 227 7.30 -11.90 -12.70
CA HIS A 227 7.96 -11.43 -13.92
C HIS A 227 8.52 -10.00 -13.73
N VAL A 228 7.73 -9.07 -13.19
CA VAL A 228 8.19 -7.71 -12.88
C VAL A 228 9.39 -7.74 -11.92
N ALA A 229 9.30 -8.51 -10.83
CA ALA A 229 10.37 -8.61 -9.85
C ALA A 229 11.69 -9.14 -10.45
N ALA A 230 11.60 -10.14 -11.33
CA ALA A 230 12.74 -10.74 -11.98
C ALA A 230 13.40 -9.77 -12.99
N GLU A 231 12.62 -9.14 -13.86
CA GLU A 231 13.11 -8.19 -14.88
C GLU A 231 13.70 -6.92 -14.24
N ALA A 232 13.08 -6.43 -13.15
CA ALA A 232 13.58 -5.29 -12.40
C ALA A 232 14.80 -5.61 -11.51
N GLY A 233 15.12 -6.87 -11.31
CA GLY A 233 16.19 -7.28 -10.39
C GLY A 233 15.88 -7.00 -8.92
N ALA A 234 14.60 -6.99 -8.54
CA ALA A 234 14.18 -6.83 -7.15
C ALA A 234 14.68 -8.00 -6.30
N LYS A 235 15.21 -7.72 -5.10
CA LYS A 235 15.78 -8.78 -4.27
C LYS A 235 14.71 -9.67 -3.65
N ARG A 236 13.62 -9.09 -3.15
CA ARG A 236 12.49 -9.81 -2.55
C ARG A 236 11.18 -9.32 -3.14
N LEU A 237 10.23 -10.24 -3.36
CA LEU A 237 8.87 -9.94 -3.79
C LEU A 237 7.88 -10.32 -2.70
N LEU A 238 7.00 -9.40 -2.33
CA LEU A 238 5.80 -9.65 -1.54
C LEU A 238 4.56 -9.45 -2.42
N LEU A 239 3.80 -10.52 -2.61
CA LEU A 239 2.46 -10.44 -3.19
C LEU A 239 1.52 -9.83 -2.14
N SER A 240 0.78 -8.82 -2.52
CA SER A 240 -0.19 -8.12 -1.68
C SER A 240 -1.49 -7.87 -2.45
N HIS A 241 -2.41 -7.12 -1.85
CA HIS A 241 -3.70 -6.79 -2.44
C HIS A 241 -4.53 -8.04 -2.79
N HIS A 242 -4.64 -8.95 -1.81
CA HIS A 242 -5.27 -10.26 -2.01
C HIS A 242 -6.77 -10.14 -2.26
N ASP A 243 -7.27 -10.83 -3.30
CA ASP A 243 -8.70 -10.88 -3.63
C ASP A 243 -9.53 -11.32 -2.40
N PRO A 244 -10.64 -10.63 -2.08
CA PRO A 244 -11.48 -10.97 -0.94
C PRO A 244 -12.13 -12.35 -1.03
N SER A 245 -12.23 -12.95 -2.21
CA SER A 245 -12.70 -14.32 -2.37
C SER A 245 -11.65 -15.37 -2.00
N HIS A 246 -10.35 -15.02 -2.02
CA HIS A 246 -9.26 -15.96 -1.74
C HIS A 246 -9.09 -16.20 -0.24
N THR A 247 -9.38 -17.41 0.18
CA THR A 247 -9.10 -17.88 1.54
C THR A 247 -7.59 -18.05 1.76
N ASP A 248 -7.18 -18.21 3.03
CA ASP A 248 -5.79 -18.51 3.39
C ASP A 248 -5.20 -19.68 2.62
N ARG A 249 -6.02 -20.73 2.34
CA ARG A 249 -5.58 -21.90 1.57
C ARG A 249 -5.38 -21.58 0.09
N GLU A 250 -6.19 -20.71 -0.46
CA GLU A 250 -6.05 -20.27 -1.86
C GLU A 250 -4.82 -19.40 -2.03
N LEU A 251 -4.56 -18.50 -1.08
CA LEU A 251 -3.33 -17.71 -1.08
C LEU A 251 -2.07 -18.59 -0.97
N ASP A 252 -2.10 -19.64 -0.13
CA ASP A 252 -1.01 -20.64 -0.10
C ASP A 252 -0.80 -21.30 -1.47
N ARG A 253 -1.87 -21.63 -2.18
CA ARG A 253 -1.77 -22.25 -3.53
C ARG A 253 -1.20 -21.27 -4.56
N ILE A 254 -1.68 -20.03 -4.55
CA ILE A 254 -1.20 -18.96 -5.44
C ILE A 254 0.30 -18.73 -5.19
N LEU A 255 0.71 -18.54 -3.95
CA LEU A 255 2.12 -18.37 -3.59
C LEU A 255 2.98 -19.56 -4.01
N ASN A 256 2.50 -20.78 -3.74
CA ASN A 256 3.23 -21.97 -4.13
C ASN A 256 3.34 -22.13 -5.67
N ALA A 257 2.35 -21.69 -6.42
CA ALA A 257 2.41 -21.64 -7.89
C ALA A 257 3.43 -20.59 -8.35
N ALA A 258 3.37 -19.37 -7.80
CA ALA A 258 4.31 -18.29 -8.09
C ALA A 258 5.78 -18.70 -7.85
N ARG A 259 6.07 -19.34 -6.73
CA ARG A 259 7.42 -19.83 -6.38
C ARG A 259 7.98 -20.90 -7.32
N ARG A 260 7.12 -21.59 -8.08
CA ARG A 260 7.53 -22.62 -9.06
C ARG A 260 7.86 -22.04 -10.43
N LEU A 261 7.57 -20.79 -10.68
CA LEU A 261 7.89 -20.13 -11.95
C LEU A 261 9.41 -20.09 -12.16
N PRO A 262 9.90 -20.26 -13.39
CA PRO A 262 11.33 -20.15 -13.68
C PRO A 262 11.94 -18.83 -13.22
N GLU A 263 11.23 -17.72 -13.42
CA GLU A 263 11.61 -16.36 -13.08
C GLU A 263 11.76 -16.16 -11.57
N ALA A 264 10.99 -16.88 -10.75
CA ALA A 264 11.11 -16.82 -9.29
C ALA A 264 12.51 -17.20 -8.77
N LYS A 265 13.31 -17.93 -9.55
CA LYS A 265 14.69 -18.26 -9.21
C LYS A 265 15.65 -17.07 -9.30
N LEU A 266 15.26 -16.00 -9.98
CA LEU A 266 16.00 -14.75 -10.10
C LEU A 266 15.73 -13.81 -8.91
N VAL A 267 14.71 -14.11 -8.12
CA VAL A 267 14.33 -13.36 -6.91
C VAL A 267 14.76 -14.16 -5.68
N GLN A 268 15.40 -13.50 -4.73
CA GLN A 268 15.94 -14.19 -3.52
C GLN A 268 14.83 -14.79 -2.65
N ASP A 269 13.70 -14.09 -2.53
CA ASP A 269 12.49 -14.57 -1.85
C ASP A 269 11.23 -14.09 -2.54
N VAL A 270 10.27 -15.00 -2.69
CA VAL A 270 8.91 -14.73 -3.16
C VAL A 270 7.96 -15.15 -2.05
N SER A 271 7.27 -14.20 -1.46
CA SER A 271 6.34 -14.42 -0.35
C SER A 271 5.04 -13.62 -0.53
N SER A 272 4.10 -13.79 0.38
CA SER A 272 2.83 -13.04 0.40
C SER A 272 2.75 -12.26 1.69
N ALA A 273 2.31 -11.01 1.59
CA ALA A 273 2.09 -10.14 2.74
C ALA A 273 0.96 -10.68 3.62
N HIS A 274 1.10 -10.52 4.93
CA HIS A 274 0.04 -10.78 5.90
C HIS A 274 0.03 -9.73 7.00
N GLU A 275 -1.13 -9.52 7.62
CA GLU A 275 -1.26 -8.58 8.75
C GLU A 275 -0.31 -8.94 9.90
N ALA A 276 0.15 -7.92 10.59
CA ALA A 276 1.14 -7.99 11.68
C ALA A 276 2.53 -8.53 11.27
N GLN A 277 2.79 -8.71 9.97
CA GLN A 277 4.12 -9.04 9.47
C GLN A 277 4.99 -7.78 9.51
N THR A 278 6.18 -7.90 10.10
CA THR A 278 7.25 -6.90 9.98
C THR A 278 8.42 -7.51 9.21
N ILE A 279 8.87 -6.78 8.20
CA ILE A 279 10.07 -7.12 7.43
C ILE A 279 11.16 -6.14 7.80
N ASP A 280 12.20 -6.65 8.45
CA ASP A 280 13.43 -5.91 8.71
C ASP A 280 14.31 -5.96 7.46
N LEU A 281 14.63 -4.79 6.91
CA LEU A 281 15.55 -4.64 5.79
C LEU A 281 17.01 -4.50 6.25
N GLY A 282 17.24 -4.37 7.56
CA GLY A 282 18.55 -4.09 8.14
C GLY A 282 19.03 -2.67 7.83
N THR A 283 20.20 -2.33 8.31
CA THR A 283 20.98 -1.17 7.88
C THR A 283 21.98 -1.60 6.80
N ALA A 284 22.34 -0.69 5.89
CA ALA A 284 23.32 -0.99 4.82
C ALA A 284 24.74 -1.15 5.39
#